data_473e2fd1b4b568b71caf56e475db5c43
#
_entry.id   473e2fd1b4b568b71caf56e475db5c43
#
_cell.length_a   1.000
_cell.length_b   1.000
_cell.length_c   1.000
_cell.angle_alpha   90.00
_cell.angle_beta   90.00
_cell.angle_gamma   90.00
#
_symmetry.space_group_name_H-M   'P 1'
#
loop_
_entity.id
_entity.type
_entity.pdbx_description
1 polymer ?
#
loop_
_entity_poly.entity_id
_entity_poly.type
_entity_poly.pdbx_seq_one_letter_code
_entity_poly.pdbx_strand_id
1 'polypeptide(L)'
;MTDLKVGGVPEHFNYPWYLTLKNKEYTNGNINLRWENFPGGTGEMCKALRTGAVDIAIVLTEGIIKDISEGNPSKIVQVFVDSPLIWGVHVHKNSVFKNIEELEHGTIAISRFGSGSHLMAIVNAFNQGWNVENLKFKVVENLQGGIDALKNGVADYFMWEHFTTKPLVDNGTFRRIEDCLTPWPCFVIAVRNEILEQHPEAVAYILEVINKQTSSFKNIKNIDSTLAVRYEQKF
;
A
#
# COMPACT_ATOMS: atom_id res chain seq x y z
N MET A 1 30.81 0.31 -11.33
CA MET A 1 29.63 0.93 -10.71
C MET A 1 28.46 0.01 -10.99
N THR A 2 27.76 -0.42 -9.96
CA THR A 2 26.60 -1.33 -10.11
C THR A 2 25.37 -0.50 -10.44
N ASP A 3 24.74 -0.76 -11.58
CA ASP A 3 23.50 -0.09 -11.98
C ASP A 3 22.32 -0.86 -11.40
N LEU A 4 21.48 -0.20 -10.59
CA LEU A 4 20.28 -0.77 -9.99
C LEU A 4 19.10 0.20 -10.11
N LYS A 5 17.89 -0.37 -10.17
CA LYS A 5 16.63 0.36 -10.23
C LYS A 5 15.75 0.04 -9.03
N VAL A 6 15.24 1.08 -8.40
CA VAL A 6 14.27 0.97 -7.31
C VAL A 6 12.93 1.58 -7.73
N GLY A 7 11.84 0.84 -7.53
CA GLY A 7 10.49 1.26 -7.87
C GLY A 7 9.63 1.54 -6.64
N GLY A 8 8.77 2.55 -6.75
CA GLY A 8 7.77 2.87 -5.72
C GLY A 8 6.63 3.71 -6.27
N VAL A 9 5.55 3.81 -5.51
CA VAL A 9 4.47 4.76 -5.82
C VAL A 9 4.93 6.19 -5.56
N PRO A 10 4.44 7.18 -6.32
CA PRO A 10 4.81 8.59 -6.14
C PRO A 10 4.09 9.20 -4.92
N GLU A 11 4.33 8.64 -3.74
CA GLU A 11 3.70 9.05 -2.48
C GLU A 11 4.72 9.49 -1.44
N HIS A 12 4.24 10.23 -0.45
CA HIS A 12 5.06 10.95 0.53
C HIS A 12 6.00 10.07 1.36
N PHE A 13 5.59 8.85 1.70
CA PHE A 13 6.44 7.93 2.47
C PHE A 13 7.71 7.50 1.70
N ASN A 14 7.75 7.67 0.38
CA ASN A 14 8.93 7.45 -0.45
C ASN A 14 9.87 8.67 -0.54
N TYR A 15 9.56 9.78 0.14
CA TYR A 15 10.41 10.98 0.15
C TYR A 15 11.85 10.73 0.64
N PRO A 16 12.12 9.84 1.60
CA PRO A 16 13.48 9.46 1.97
C PRO A 16 14.33 8.97 0.78
N TRP A 17 13.75 8.16 -0.10
CA TRP A 17 14.43 7.70 -1.33
C TRP A 17 14.80 8.86 -2.25
N TYR A 18 13.86 9.81 -2.41
CA TYR A 18 14.15 11.01 -3.20
C TYR A 18 15.31 11.81 -2.63
N LEU A 19 15.39 11.98 -1.32
CA LEU A 19 16.46 12.74 -0.67
C LEU A 19 17.84 12.08 -0.87
N THR A 20 17.93 10.78 -0.64
CA THR A 20 19.19 10.03 -0.80
C THR A 20 19.68 10.03 -2.24
N LEU A 21 18.77 9.92 -3.22
CA LEU A 21 19.11 10.02 -4.64
C LEU A 21 19.53 11.42 -5.05
N LYS A 22 18.81 12.46 -4.59
CA LYS A 22 19.18 13.86 -4.83
C LYS A 22 20.56 14.19 -4.28
N ASN A 23 20.90 13.67 -3.10
CA ASN A 23 22.18 13.85 -2.44
C ASN A 23 23.28 12.92 -2.98
N LYS A 24 22.96 12.03 -3.93
CA LYS A 24 23.90 11.06 -4.51
C LYS A 24 24.56 10.13 -3.46
N GLU A 25 23.86 9.79 -2.39
CA GLU A 25 24.43 9.06 -1.25
C GLU A 25 24.89 7.63 -1.61
N TYR A 26 24.34 7.05 -2.68
CA TYR A 26 24.69 5.70 -3.15
C TYR A 26 26.02 5.65 -3.92
N THR A 27 26.54 6.81 -4.38
CA THR A 27 27.79 6.87 -5.15
C THR A 27 28.99 6.39 -4.35
N ASN A 28 29.01 6.62 -3.03
CA ASN A 28 30.10 6.16 -2.15
C ASN A 28 30.19 4.62 -2.08
N GLY A 29 29.08 3.92 -2.28
CA GLY A 29 29.04 2.47 -2.42
C GLY A 29 29.28 1.96 -3.84
N ASN A 30 29.74 2.84 -4.75
CA ASN A 30 29.92 2.52 -6.18
C ASN A 30 28.65 2.02 -6.86
N ILE A 31 27.47 2.57 -6.45
CA ILE A 31 26.14 2.23 -6.95
C ILE A 31 25.54 3.41 -7.70
N ASN A 32 25.04 3.13 -8.91
CA ASN A 32 24.21 4.04 -9.68
C ASN A 32 22.74 3.61 -9.51
N LEU A 33 22.09 4.12 -8.47
CA LEU A 33 20.70 3.81 -8.17
C LEU A 33 19.77 4.78 -8.89
N ARG A 34 18.73 4.26 -9.57
CA ARG A 34 17.69 5.05 -10.25
C ARG A 34 16.32 4.75 -9.68
N TRP A 35 15.51 5.80 -9.53
CA TRP A 35 14.12 5.67 -9.09
C TRP A 35 13.17 5.59 -10.28
N GLU A 36 12.18 4.70 -10.20
CA GLU A 36 11.08 4.60 -11.15
C GLU A 36 9.73 4.69 -10.44
N ASN A 37 8.83 5.53 -10.98
CA ASN A 37 7.48 5.70 -10.46
C ASN A 37 6.53 4.64 -11.02
N PHE A 38 5.74 4.05 -10.13
CA PHE A 38 4.70 3.07 -10.45
C PHE A 38 3.33 3.53 -9.95
N PRO A 39 2.63 4.44 -10.65
CA PRO A 39 1.33 4.93 -10.21
C PRO A 39 0.25 3.84 -10.18
N GLY A 40 0.43 2.73 -10.89
CA GLY A 40 -0.43 1.54 -10.83
C GLY A 40 -0.24 0.68 -9.58
N GLY A 41 0.69 1.08 -8.68
CA GLY A 41 0.85 0.49 -7.35
C GLY A 41 1.51 -0.89 -7.33
N THR A 42 1.27 -1.63 -6.25
CA THR A 42 1.95 -2.89 -5.94
C THR A 42 1.85 -3.93 -7.06
N GLY A 43 0.70 -4.07 -7.72
CA GLY A 43 0.55 -5.05 -8.79
C GLY A 43 1.45 -4.77 -10.00
N GLU A 44 1.64 -3.50 -10.35
CA GLU A 44 2.55 -3.07 -11.42
C GLU A 44 4.02 -3.33 -11.01
N MET A 45 4.38 -2.99 -9.78
CA MET A 45 5.73 -3.23 -9.24
C MET A 45 6.07 -4.73 -9.12
N CYS A 46 5.13 -5.56 -8.70
CA CYS A 46 5.29 -7.02 -8.68
C CYS A 46 5.58 -7.56 -10.08
N LYS A 47 4.86 -7.08 -11.10
CA LYS A 47 5.15 -7.42 -12.50
C LYS A 47 6.55 -6.93 -12.92
N ALA A 48 6.94 -5.72 -12.53
CA ALA A 48 8.25 -5.16 -12.84
C ALA A 48 9.40 -5.98 -12.19
N LEU A 49 9.24 -6.44 -10.94
CA LEU A 49 10.19 -7.37 -10.30
C LEU A 49 10.29 -8.69 -11.06
N ARG A 50 9.17 -9.31 -11.46
CA ARG A 50 9.18 -10.57 -12.22
C ARG A 50 9.89 -10.45 -13.56
N THR A 51 9.75 -9.32 -14.24
CA THR A 51 10.33 -9.11 -15.58
C THR A 51 11.74 -8.51 -15.54
N GLY A 52 12.26 -8.15 -14.36
CA GLY A 52 13.55 -7.45 -14.24
C GLY A 52 13.52 -5.99 -14.70
N ALA A 53 12.33 -5.40 -14.82
CA ALA A 53 12.21 -3.97 -15.13
C ALA A 53 12.68 -3.10 -13.96
N VAL A 54 12.51 -3.57 -12.73
CA VAL A 54 13.16 -3.03 -11.52
C VAL A 54 13.83 -4.15 -10.71
N ASP A 55 14.82 -3.80 -9.90
CA ASP A 55 15.62 -4.70 -9.08
C ASP A 55 15.12 -4.74 -7.64
N ILE A 56 14.61 -3.62 -7.16
CA ILE A 56 14.13 -3.37 -5.81
C ILE A 56 12.76 -2.68 -5.93
N ALA A 57 11.82 -3.00 -5.05
CA ALA A 57 10.53 -2.31 -5.02
C ALA A 57 10.04 -2.08 -3.59
N ILE A 58 9.39 -0.93 -3.38
CA ILE A 58 8.68 -0.59 -2.15
C ILE A 58 7.19 -0.89 -2.37
N VAL A 59 6.71 -1.98 -1.78
CA VAL A 59 5.42 -2.58 -2.11
C VAL A 59 4.60 -2.88 -0.87
N LEU A 60 3.27 -2.97 -1.01
CA LEU A 60 2.39 -3.44 0.05
C LEU A 60 2.74 -4.88 0.43
N THR A 61 2.81 -5.12 1.74
CA THR A 61 3.23 -6.41 2.32
C THR A 61 2.39 -7.57 1.81
N GLU A 62 1.08 -7.48 1.88
CA GLU A 62 0.17 -8.54 1.43
C GLU A 62 0.26 -8.79 -0.08
N GLY A 63 0.47 -7.73 -0.86
CA GLY A 63 0.56 -7.83 -2.32
C GLY A 63 1.80 -8.59 -2.77
N ILE A 64 2.97 -8.29 -2.19
CA ILE A 64 4.21 -8.97 -2.55
C ILE A 64 4.27 -10.39 -1.96
N ILE A 65 3.74 -10.64 -0.76
CA ILE A 65 3.67 -11.98 -0.18
C ILE A 65 2.86 -12.90 -1.10
N LYS A 66 1.69 -12.44 -1.53
CA LYS A 66 0.87 -13.18 -2.49
C LYS A 66 1.64 -13.47 -3.78
N ASP A 67 2.26 -12.46 -4.34
CA ASP A 67 2.97 -12.57 -5.63
C ASP A 67 4.19 -13.50 -5.54
N ILE A 68 4.93 -13.48 -4.41
CA ILE A 68 6.02 -14.43 -4.14
C ILE A 68 5.48 -15.87 -4.02
N SER A 69 4.33 -16.05 -3.36
CA SER A 69 3.70 -17.38 -3.27
C SER A 69 3.24 -17.93 -4.63
N GLU A 70 3.02 -17.04 -5.60
CA GLU A 70 2.69 -17.35 -6.98
C GLU A 70 3.92 -17.42 -7.92
N GLY A 71 5.13 -17.39 -7.35
CA GLY A 71 6.39 -17.61 -8.06
C GLY A 71 7.17 -16.36 -8.47
N ASN A 72 6.88 -15.18 -7.89
CA ASN A 72 7.74 -14.01 -8.10
C ASN A 72 9.14 -14.29 -7.51
N PRO A 73 10.23 -14.18 -8.30
CA PRO A 73 11.58 -14.49 -7.89
C PRO A 73 12.21 -13.36 -7.05
N SER A 74 11.54 -12.96 -5.98
CA SER A 74 11.98 -11.89 -5.09
C SER A 74 11.88 -12.33 -3.62
N LYS A 75 12.56 -11.60 -2.75
CA LYS A 75 12.47 -11.75 -1.28
C LYS A 75 12.20 -10.41 -0.64
N ILE A 76 11.40 -10.43 0.42
CA ILE A 76 11.28 -9.30 1.33
C ILE A 76 12.57 -9.25 2.16
N VAL A 77 13.25 -8.10 2.13
CA VAL A 77 14.51 -7.91 2.86
C VAL A 77 14.37 -7.00 4.06
N GLN A 78 13.35 -6.15 4.09
CA GLN A 78 13.13 -5.21 5.18
C GLN A 78 11.69 -4.70 5.22
N VAL A 79 11.19 -4.41 6.43
CA VAL A 79 10.02 -3.53 6.64
C VAL A 79 10.45 -2.09 6.39
N PHE A 80 9.69 -1.37 5.56
CA PHE A 80 9.97 0.03 5.24
C PHE A 80 9.05 1.00 5.98
N VAL A 81 7.74 0.71 6.01
CA VAL A 81 6.75 1.43 6.83
C VAL A 81 6.12 0.42 7.77
N ASP A 82 6.41 0.52 9.06
CA ASP A 82 6.01 -0.46 10.07
C ASP A 82 4.61 -0.22 10.63
N SER A 83 4.05 0.98 10.46
CA SER A 83 2.65 1.23 10.80
C SER A 83 1.71 0.39 9.93
N PRO A 84 0.56 -0.06 10.48
CA PRO A 84 -0.46 -0.71 9.68
C PRO A 84 -1.05 0.26 8.64
N LEU A 85 -1.54 -0.29 7.52
CA LEU A 85 -2.41 0.45 6.63
C LEU A 85 -3.81 0.52 7.23
N ILE A 86 -4.42 1.70 7.18
CA ILE A 86 -5.76 1.93 7.72
C ILE A 86 -6.79 1.78 6.61
N TRP A 87 -7.72 0.85 6.78
CA TRP A 87 -8.83 0.64 5.87
C TRP A 87 -10.13 1.12 6.49
N GLY A 88 -10.77 2.11 5.87
CA GLY A 88 -12.09 2.56 6.32
C GLY A 88 -13.19 1.58 5.90
N VAL A 89 -14.11 1.29 6.79
CA VAL A 89 -15.35 0.57 6.51
C VAL A 89 -16.43 1.59 6.21
N HIS A 90 -16.84 1.67 4.94
CA HIS A 90 -17.73 2.71 4.45
C HIS A 90 -19.09 2.16 4.07
N VAL A 91 -20.13 2.92 4.42
CA VAL A 91 -21.51 2.72 3.94
C VAL A 91 -21.96 3.95 3.18
N HIS A 92 -23.03 3.85 2.39
CA HIS A 92 -23.68 5.02 1.81
C HIS A 92 -24.18 5.96 2.91
N LYS A 93 -24.14 7.27 2.69
CA LYS A 93 -24.58 8.28 3.69
C LYS A 93 -25.97 8.01 4.28
N ASN A 94 -26.89 7.50 3.45
CA ASN A 94 -28.28 7.18 3.84
C ASN A 94 -28.46 5.73 4.27
N SER A 95 -27.39 4.96 4.48
CA SER A 95 -27.47 3.57 4.94
C SER A 95 -28.16 3.47 6.30
N VAL A 96 -28.95 2.44 6.48
CA VAL A 96 -29.62 2.11 7.76
C VAL A 96 -28.60 1.64 8.81
N PHE A 97 -27.50 1.01 8.40
CA PHE A 97 -26.46 0.49 9.28
C PHE A 97 -25.73 1.62 10.03
N LYS A 98 -25.62 1.51 11.35
CA LYS A 98 -25.03 2.57 12.22
C LYS A 98 -23.70 2.18 12.83
N ASN A 99 -23.49 0.89 13.05
CA ASN A 99 -22.29 0.31 13.67
C ASN A 99 -21.82 -0.91 12.89
N ILE A 100 -20.66 -1.43 13.26
CA ILE A 100 -19.98 -2.50 12.53
C ILE A 100 -20.73 -3.84 12.67
N GLU A 101 -21.31 -4.11 13.84
CA GLU A 101 -22.00 -5.36 14.14
C GLU A 101 -23.22 -5.59 13.22
N GLU A 102 -23.87 -4.52 12.82
CA GLU A 102 -25.03 -4.58 11.91
C GLU A 102 -24.65 -5.02 10.49
N LEU A 103 -23.34 -4.97 10.14
CA LEU A 103 -22.82 -5.33 8.81
C LEU A 103 -22.52 -6.81 8.63
N GLU A 104 -22.63 -7.65 9.66
CA GLU A 104 -22.24 -9.08 9.62
C GLU A 104 -22.83 -9.83 8.42
N HIS A 105 -24.09 -9.58 8.10
CA HIS A 105 -24.80 -10.26 7.01
C HIS A 105 -24.89 -9.43 5.73
N GLY A 106 -24.28 -8.27 5.71
CA GLY A 106 -24.25 -7.35 4.58
C GLY A 106 -23.45 -7.85 3.39
N THR A 107 -23.77 -7.34 2.22
CA THR A 107 -23.01 -7.59 0.99
C THR A 107 -21.84 -6.61 0.91
N ILE A 108 -20.62 -7.14 0.76
CA ILE A 108 -19.37 -6.39 0.74
C ILE A 108 -18.98 -6.09 -0.71
N ALA A 109 -18.79 -4.82 -1.04
CA ALA A 109 -18.16 -4.46 -2.30
C ALA A 109 -16.66 -4.74 -2.22
N ILE A 110 -16.11 -5.45 -3.22
CA ILE A 110 -14.68 -5.71 -3.38
C ILE A 110 -14.24 -5.40 -4.80
N SER A 111 -13.00 -4.92 -5.00
CA SER A 111 -12.52 -4.64 -6.37
C SER A 111 -12.42 -5.92 -7.20
N ARG A 112 -11.90 -7.01 -6.65
CA ARG A 112 -11.87 -8.36 -7.23
C ARG A 112 -11.52 -9.38 -6.15
N PHE A 113 -11.79 -10.64 -6.39
CA PHE A 113 -11.29 -11.70 -5.52
C PHE A 113 -9.74 -11.70 -5.48
N GLY A 114 -9.17 -11.88 -4.30
CA GLY A 114 -7.73 -11.82 -4.07
C GLY A 114 -7.12 -10.41 -4.08
N SER A 115 -7.95 -9.35 -4.09
CA SER A 115 -7.51 -7.96 -3.92
C SER A 115 -7.36 -7.57 -2.45
N GLY A 116 -6.76 -6.39 -2.19
CA GLY A 116 -6.69 -5.81 -0.84
C GLY A 116 -8.06 -5.65 -0.18
N SER A 117 -9.08 -5.14 -0.91
CA SER A 117 -10.43 -4.99 -0.37
C SER A 117 -11.10 -6.34 -0.04
N HIS A 118 -10.81 -7.41 -0.79
CA HIS A 118 -11.26 -8.75 -0.46
C HIS A 118 -10.57 -9.29 0.80
N LEU A 119 -9.24 -9.16 0.86
CA LEU A 119 -8.46 -9.60 2.01
C LEU A 119 -8.87 -8.87 3.29
N MET A 120 -9.02 -7.54 3.23
CA MET A 120 -9.38 -6.74 4.40
C MET A 120 -10.82 -6.98 4.86
N ALA A 121 -11.73 -7.35 3.96
CA ALA A 121 -13.06 -7.81 4.35
C ALA A 121 -13.00 -9.09 5.20
N ILE A 122 -12.11 -10.03 4.85
CA ILE A 122 -11.86 -11.25 5.62
C ILE A 122 -11.20 -10.92 6.97
N VAL A 123 -10.18 -10.04 6.98
CA VAL A 123 -9.53 -9.58 8.22
C VAL A 123 -10.53 -8.90 9.15
N ASN A 124 -11.38 -8.02 8.60
CA ASN A 124 -12.42 -7.37 9.39
C ASN A 124 -13.39 -8.38 10.00
N ALA A 125 -13.90 -9.32 9.20
CA ALA A 125 -14.79 -10.38 9.69
C ALA A 125 -14.13 -11.20 10.81
N PHE A 126 -12.86 -11.54 10.66
CA PHE A 126 -12.10 -12.24 11.69
C PHE A 126 -11.99 -11.41 12.98
N ASN A 127 -11.68 -10.11 12.88
CA ASN A 127 -11.59 -9.20 14.03
C ASN A 127 -12.92 -9.05 14.76
N GLN A 128 -14.04 -9.09 14.01
CA GLN A 128 -15.39 -8.99 14.56
C GLN A 128 -15.94 -10.34 15.07
N GLY A 129 -15.21 -11.45 14.87
CA GLY A 129 -15.66 -12.79 15.24
C GLY A 129 -16.75 -13.37 14.32
N TRP A 130 -16.88 -12.81 13.11
CA TRP A 130 -17.87 -13.29 12.11
C TRP A 130 -17.39 -14.56 11.41
N ASN A 131 -18.34 -15.39 10.96
CA ASN A 131 -17.99 -16.55 10.15
C ASN A 131 -17.64 -16.10 8.72
N VAL A 132 -16.38 -16.24 8.35
CA VAL A 132 -15.85 -15.81 7.03
C VAL A 132 -16.47 -16.57 5.85
N GLU A 133 -17.00 -17.79 6.07
CA GLU A 133 -17.67 -18.57 5.03
C GLU A 133 -19.05 -17.99 4.65
N ASN A 134 -19.65 -17.18 5.52
CA ASN A 134 -20.95 -16.55 5.30
C ASN A 134 -20.85 -15.19 4.61
N LEU A 135 -19.65 -14.69 4.33
CA LEU A 135 -19.46 -13.39 3.70
C LEU A 135 -20.00 -13.37 2.28
N LYS A 136 -20.72 -12.30 1.95
CA LYS A 136 -21.29 -12.08 0.61
C LYS A 136 -20.50 -10.99 -0.09
N PHE A 137 -20.03 -11.27 -1.29
CA PHE A 137 -19.21 -10.34 -2.05
C PHE A 137 -19.88 -9.87 -3.34
N LYS A 138 -19.70 -8.58 -3.66
CA LYS A 138 -20.01 -7.99 -4.94
C LYS A 138 -18.73 -7.42 -5.55
N VAL A 139 -18.32 -7.93 -6.70
CA VAL A 139 -17.18 -7.39 -7.44
C VAL A 139 -17.58 -6.07 -8.09
N VAL A 140 -16.78 -5.01 -7.87
CA VAL A 140 -17.02 -3.63 -8.32
C VAL A 140 -15.82 -3.02 -9.05
N GLU A 141 -14.75 -3.77 -9.24
CA GLU A 141 -13.52 -3.48 -10.00
C GLU A 141 -12.63 -2.38 -9.40
N ASN A 142 -13.18 -1.21 -9.08
CA ASN A 142 -12.40 -0.05 -8.63
C ASN A 142 -13.18 0.82 -7.64
N LEU A 143 -12.57 1.92 -7.20
CA LEU A 143 -13.19 2.85 -6.24
C LEU A 143 -14.51 3.43 -6.76
N GLN A 144 -14.59 3.80 -8.05
CA GLN A 144 -15.82 4.35 -8.62
C GLN A 144 -16.95 3.32 -8.61
N GLY A 145 -16.64 2.06 -8.96
CA GLY A 145 -17.61 0.96 -8.87
C GLY A 145 -18.10 0.71 -7.45
N GLY A 146 -17.23 0.88 -6.43
CA GLY A 146 -17.60 0.83 -5.02
C GLY A 146 -18.58 1.95 -4.64
N ILE A 147 -18.33 3.18 -5.10
CA ILE A 147 -19.23 4.33 -4.90
C ILE A 147 -20.60 4.03 -5.50
N ASP A 148 -20.64 3.57 -6.73
CA ASP A 148 -21.87 3.29 -7.45
C ASP A 148 -22.65 2.13 -6.82
N ALA A 149 -21.96 1.08 -6.37
CA ALA A 149 -22.58 -0.06 -5.71
C ALA A 149 -23.28 0.32 -4.40
N LEU A 150 -22.62 1.14 -3.56
CA LEU A 150 -23.23 1.63 -2.32
C LEU A 150 -24.39 2.59 -2.59
N LYS A 151 -24.25 3.49 -3.58
CA LYS A 151 -25.30 4.45 -3.96
C LYS A 151 -26.56 3.74 -4.47
N ASN A 152 -26.39 2.67 -5.22
CA ASN A 152 -27.50 1.93 -5.85
C ASN A 152 -28.01 0.77 -4.96
N GLY A 153 -27.49 0.58 -3.75
CA GLY A 153 -27.90 -0.50 -2.83
C GLY A 153 -27.54 -1.90 -3.35
N VAL A 154 -26.55 -2.02 -4.22
CA VAL A 154 -26.07 -3.31 -4.76
C VAL A 154 -25.09 -3.97 -3.78
N ALA A 155 -24.47 -3.17 -2.94
CA ALA A 155 -23.67 -3.59 -1.80
C ALA A 155 -24.02 -2.73 -0.58
N ASP A 156 -23.79 -3.26 0.60
CA ASP A 156 -24.11 -2.61 1.87
C ASP A 156 -22.93 -1.82 2.40
N TYR A 157 -21.71 -2.34 2.25
CA TYR A 157 -20.49 -1.66 2.65
C TYR A 157 -19.31 -1.95 1.71
N PHE A 158 -18.30 -1.08 1.81
CA PHE A 158 -17.09 -1.09 1.00
C PHE A 158 -15.88 -0.73 1.85
N MET A 159 -14.82 -1.53 1.77
CA MET A 159 -13.57 -1.24 2.45
C MET A 159 -12.52 -0.74 1.46
N TRP A 160 -11.93 0.40 1.81
CA TRP A 160 -10.87 1.02 1.03
C TRP A 160 -9.93 1.81 1.93
N GLU A 161 -8.74 2.15 1.39
CA GLU A 161 -7.74 2.90 2.15
C GLU A 161 -8.32 4.22 2.66
N HIS A 162 -8.08 4.50 3.96
CA HIS A 162 -8.71 5.56 4.75
C HIS A 162 -8.53 6.95 4.16
N PHE A 163 -7.30 7.31 3.77
CA PHE A 163 -6.99 8.67 3.30
C PHE A 163 -7.48 8.89 1.87
N THR A 164 -7.44 7.89 1.02
CA THR A 164 -8.01 7.92 -0.34
C THR A 164 -9.51 8.19 -0.31
N THR A 165 -10.21 7.61 0.67
CA THR A 165 -11.66 7.78 0.81
C THR A 165 -12.08 8.96 1.68
N LYS A 166 -11.14 9.62 2.36
CA LYS A 166 -11.44 10.78 3.20
C LYS A 166 -12.24 11.87 2.48
N PRO A 167 -11.91 12.29 1.23
CA PRO A 167 -12.72 13.28 0.51
C PRO A 167 -14.17 12.84 0.28
N LEU A 168 -14.44 11.54 0.13
CA LEU A 168 -15.79 11.01 -0.04
C LEU A 168 -16.58 10.99 1.27
N VAL A 169 -15.91 10.89 2.40
CA VAL A 169 -16.51 11.05 3.73
C VAL A 169 -16.78 12.54 4.00
N ASP A 170 -15.80 13.42 3.74
CA ASP A 170 -15.89 14.85 4.00
C ASP A 170 -17.02 15.52 3.18
N ASN A 171 -17.22 15.08 1.93
CA ASN A 171 -18.29 15.60 1.07
C ASN A 171 -19.65 14.91 1.28
N GLY A 172 -19.72 13.94 2.20
CA GLY A 172 -20.93 13.22 2.55
C GLY A 172 -21.40 12.21 1.50
N THR A 173 -20.54 11.73 0.62
CA THR A 173 -20.84 10.57 -0.26
C THR A 173 -20.90 9.28 0.55
N PHE A 174 -19.90 9.08 1.40
CA PHE A 174 -19.81 7.98 2.33
C PHE A 174 -20.00 8.43 3.78
N ARG A 175 -20.38 7.48 4.61
CA ARG A 175 -20.20 7.53 6.05
C ARG A 175 -19.27 6.39 6.45
N ARG A 176 -18.18 6.73 7.15
CA ARG A 176 -17.26 5.73 7.71
C ARG A 176 -17.84 5.26 9.03
N ILE A 177 -17.97 3.95 9.16
CA ILE A 177 -18.48 3.29 10.38
C ILE A 177 -17.32 3.01 11.33
N GLU A 178 -16.23 2.45 10.78
CA GLU A 178 -15.06 2.03 11.55
C GLU A 178 -13.81 2.03 10.69
N ASP A 179 -12.66 1.89 11.30
CA ASP A 179 -11.38 1.63 10.64
C ASP A 179 -10.87 0.24 11.01
N CYS A 180 -10.45 -0.52 9.99
CA CYS A 180 -9.81 -1.81 10.14
C CYS A 180 -8.33 -1.69 9.79
N LEU A 181 -7.45 -1.97 10.75
CA LEU A 181 -6.00 -1.93 10.55
C LEU A 181 -5.50 -3.24 9.95
N THR A 182 -4.51 -3.17 9.05
CA THR A 182 -3.81 -4.40 8.67
C THR A 182 -3.05 -4.95 9.87
N PRO A 183 -3.10 -6.28 10.15
CA PRO A 183 -2.34 -6.88 11.25
C PRO A 183 -0.85 -7.08 10.91
N TRP A 184 -0.35 -6.36 9.92
CA TRP A 184 1.04 -6.37 9.44
C TRP A 184 1.51 -4.96 9.06
N PRO A 185 2.83 -4.73 9.01
CA PRO A 185 3.43 -3.51 8.47
C PRO A 185 2.99 -3.26 7.03
N CYS A 186 2.63 -2.00 6.67
CA CYS A 186 1.99 -1.77 5.38
C CYS A 186 2.93 -1.88 4.18
N PHE A 187 4.18 -1.39 4.27
CA PHE A 187 5.11 -1.45 3.15
C PHE A 187 6.42 -2.13 3.51
N VAL A 188 6.91 -2.92 2.57
CA VAL A 188 8.18 -3.63 2.65
C VAL A 188 9.08 -3.31 1.45
N ILE A 189 10.38 -3.54 1.61
CA ILE A 189 11.35 -3.53 0.52
C ILE A 189 11.51 -4.97 0.04
N ALA A 190 11.20 -5.20 -1.22
CA ALA A 190 11.40 -6.48 -1.91
C ALA A 190 12.52 -6.34 -2.93
N VAL A 191 13.37 -7.35 -3.04
CA VAL A 191 14.53 -7.41 -3.94
C VAL A 191 14.50 -8.71 -4.74
N ARG A 192 14.82 -8.65 -6.02
CA ARG A 192 14.95 -9.83 -6.88
C ARG A 192 16.04 -10.78 -6.37
N ASN A 193 15.78 -12.07 -6.41
CA ASN A 193 16.75 -13.10 -5.97
C ASN A 193 18.09 -12.95 -6.69
N GLU A 194 18.08 -12.74 -8.00
CA GLU A 194 19.27 -12.52 -8.81
C GLU A 194 20.17 -11.39 -8.27
N ILE A 195 19.55 -10.28 -7.86
CA ILE A 195 20.28 -9.13 -7.32
C ILE A 195 20.87 -9.45 -5.93
N LEU A 196 20.11 -10.18 -5.11
CA LEU A 196 20.63 -10.64 -3.81
C LEU A 196 21.80 -11.58 -3.94
N GLU A 197 21.84 -12.38 -5.00
CA GLU A 197 22.94 -13.34 -5.27
C GLU A 197 24.16 -12.64 -5.90
N GLN A 198 23.95 -11.76 -6.87
CA GLN A 198 25.05 -11.12 -7.62
C GLN A 198 25.61 -9.87 -6.94
N HIS A 199 24.78 -9.13 -6.17
CA HIS A 199 25.13 -7.84 -5.59
C HIS A 199 24.72 -7.68 -4.12
N PRO A 200 24.97 -8.66 -3.23
CA PRO A 200 24.51 -8.63 -1.84
C PRO A 200 25.03 -7.42 -1.07
N GLU A 201 26.29 -7.02 -1.32
CA GLU A 201 26.90 -5.86 -0.66
C GLU A 201 26.26 -4.55 -1.12
N ALA A 202 25.88 -4.44 -2.39
CA ALA A 202 25.17 -3.26 -2.90
C ALA A 202 23.78 -3.13 -2.26
N VAL A 203 23.06 -4.23 -2.11
CA VAL A 203 21.77 -4.23 -1.41
C VAL A 203 21.95 -3.83 0.05
N ALA A 204 22.91 -4.40 0.76
CA ALA A 204 23.19 -4.04 2.16
C ALA A 204 23.51 -2.55 2.31
N TYR A 205 24.34 -1.99 1.44
CA TYR A 205 24.66 -0.56 1.44
C TYR A 205 23.44 0.32 1.16
N ILE A 206 22.59 -0.07 0.19
CA ILE A 206 21.34 0.65 -0.09
C ILE A 206 20.44 0.68 1.15
N LEU A 207 20.28 -0.46 1.84
CA LEU A 207 19.48 -0.55 3.06
C LEU A 207 20.07 0.30 4.20
N GLU A 208 21.39 0.34 4.36
CA GLU A 208 22.05 1.20 5.34
C GLU A 208 21.76 2.68 5.09
N VAL A 209 21.96 3.14 3.84
CA VAL A 209 21.70 4.52 3.43
C VAL A 209 20.25 4.93 3.67
N ILE A 210 19.30 4.10 3.24
CA ILE A 210 17.87 4.43 3.43
C ILE A 210 17.47 4.41 4.90
N ASN A 211 18.00 3.49 5.71
CA ASN A 211 17.73 3.41 7.14
C ASN A 211 18.22 4.64 7.88
N LYS A 212 19.39 5.14 7.53
CA LYS A 212 19.94 6.39 8.08
C LYS A 212 19.02 7.58 7.75
N GLN A 213 18.52 7.65 6.51
CA GLN A 213 17.63 8.74 6.08
C GLN A 213 16.27 8.64 6.77
N THR A 214 15.66 7.45 6.86
CA THR A 214 14.36 7.26 7.53
C THR A 214 14.44 7.55 9.02
N SER A 215 15.52 7.18 9.70
CA SER A 215 15.73 7.47 11.13
C SER A 215 15.76 8.97 11.44
N SER A 216 16.19 9.79 10.48
CA SER A 216 16.23 11.25 10.63
C SER A 216 15.02 11.96 10.04
N PHE A 217 14.11 11.25 9.39
CA PHE A 217 13.03 11.81 8.58
C PHE A 217 12.13 12.78 9.36
N LYS A 218 11.66 12.38 10.54
CA LYS A 218 10.80 13.20 11.41
C LYS A 218 11.49 14.47 11.95
N ASN A 219 12.82 14.55 11.85
CA ASN A 219 13.59 15.72 12.31
C ASN A 219 13.76 16.78 11.20
N ILE A 220 13.27 16.52 9.98
CA ILE A 220 13.34 17.47 8.87
C ILE A 220 12.41 18.63 9.16
N LYS A 221 12.97 19.86 9.23
CA LYS A 221 12.18 21.07 9.45
C LYS A 221 11.19 21.29 8.31
N ASN A 222 9.96 21.66 8.66
CA ASN A 222 8.88 21.94 7.72
C ASN A 222 8.56 20.76 6.77
N ILE A 223 8.72 19.52 7.25
CA ILE A 223 8.51 18.32 6.42
C ILE A 223 7.10 18.30 5.83
N ASP A 224 6.07 18.61 6.63
CA ASP A 224 4.67 18.56 6.20
C ASP A 224 4.40 19.51 5.03
N SER A 225 4.87 20.77 5.10
CA SER A 225 4.73 21.72 4.00
C SER A 225 5.52 21.32 2.76
N THR A 226 6.70 20.72 2.95
CA THR A 226 7.50 20.19 1.84
C THR A 226 6.81 19.04 1.13
N LEU A 227 6.23 18.11 1.89
CA LEU A 227 5.48 16.96 1.36
C LEU A 227 4.18 17.42 0.68
N ALA A 228 3.44 18.34 1.31
CA ALA A 228 2.21 18.90 0.75
C ALA A 228 2.44 19.53 -0.63
N VAL A 229 3.50 20.33 -0.78
CA VAL A 229 3.85 20.96 -2.06
C VAL A 229 4.29 19.93 -3.09
N ARG A 230 5.14 18.96 -2.69
CA ARG A 230 5.70 17.98 -3.61
C ARG A 230 4.69 16.99 -4.14
N TYR A 231 3.77 16.54 -3.30
CA TYR A 231 2.81 15.48 -3.62
C TYR A 231 1.40 16.01 -3.82
N GLU A 232 1.22 17.35 -3.83
CA GLU A 232 -0.09 18.01 -4.00
C GLU A 232 -1.17 17.50 -3.01
N GLN A 233 -0.72 17.06 -1.84
CA GLN A 233 -1.57 16.50 -0.79
C GLN A 233 -1.75 17.51 0.33
N LYS A 234 -2.93 17.49 0.94
CA LYS A 234 -3.20 18.22 2.20
C LYS A 234 -3.04 17.23 3.35
N PHE A 235 -2.08 17.49 4.22
CA PHE A 235 -1.84 16.76 5.45
C PHE A 235 -2.55 17.42 6.62
#